data_2ab1362dda8fe084801b25000abcfde8
#
_entry.id   2ab1362dda8fe084801b25000abcfde8
#
_cell.length_a   1.000
_cell.length_b   1.000
_cell.length_c   1.000
_cell.angle_alpha   90.00
_cell.angle_beta   90.00
_cell.angle_gamma   90.00
#
_symmetry.space_group_name_H-M   'P 1'
#
loop_
_entity.id
_entity.type
_entity.pdbx_description
1 polymer ?
#
loop_
_entity_poly.entity_id
_entity_poly.type
_entity_poly.pdbx_seq_one_letter_code
_entity_poly.pdbx_strand_id
1 'polypeptide(L)'
;MSQETGRADAAFCADLARTRDFRTYAASLFVPPETRRAWIAIAAFNAEVSYVRDHVSQPLPGEIRLQWWRDVLTGEGQGSRGEAEANPVAAELLLAITRYDLPVETFVRLIDAHVFDVYDDPMPDMAALEAHCHDTSAAMYALRAKVLGASSSDVSRVADHAGIAEGLTDVMLALPRHAARRQLYLPGDLMSLQGVIAEEVFLQQGNASLKDALTQLRREARSQLEQALAMLANAPSTASLAFLPLAVIGKVLTRLESSEPFAPPTLSRLGILWATWRAASATPFRA
;
A
#
# COMPACT_ATOMS: atom_id res chain seq x y z
N MET A 1 -13.62 -15.73 22.14
CA MET A 1 -14.37 -14.87 21.17
C MET A 1 -15.58 -15.65 20.67
N SER A 2 -16.81 -15.11 20.74
CA SER A 2 -17.98 -15.80 20.21
C SER A 2 -17.95 -15.82 18.68
N GLN A 3 -18.62 -16.79 18.04
CA GLN A 3 -18.71 -16.86 16.56
C GLN A 3 -19.37 -15.60 15.96
N GLU A 4 -20.25 -14.97 16.71
CA GLU A 4 -20.98 -13.76 16.31
C GLU A 4 -20.05 -12.54 16.32
N THR A 5 -19.22 -12.35 17.36
CA THR A 5 -18.20 -11.31 17.43
C THR A 5 -17.21 -11.42 16.27
N GLY A 6 -16.67 -12.62 16.02
CA GLY A 6 -15.72 -12.82 14.92
C GLY A 6 -16.31 -12.63 13.51
N ARG A 7 -17.66 -12.70 13.34
CA ARG A 7 -18.32 -12.34 12.07
C ARG A 7 -18.46 -10.82 11.93
N ALA A 8 -18.76 -10.12 13.04
CA ALA A 8 -18.86 -8.66 13.05
C ALA A 8 -17.49 -8.02 12.75
N ASP A 9 -16.41 -8.52 13.36
CA ASP A 9 -15.05 -8.03 13.16
C ASP A 9 -14.59 -8.20 11.70
N ALA A 10 -14.83 -9.38 11.12
CA ALA A 10 -14.52 -9.65 9.72
C ALA A 10 -15.32 -8.75 8.76
N ALA A 11 -16.60 -8.47 9.07
CA ALA A 11 -17.43 -7.57 8.29
C ALA A 11 -16.93 -6.13 8.37
N PHE A 12 -16.51 -5.67 9.55
CA PHE A 12 -15.90 -4.36 9.74
C PHE A 12 -14.62 -4.20 8.91
N CYS A 13 -13.69 -5.18 8.97
CA CYS A 13 -12.48 -5.18 8.18
C CYS A 13 -12.77 -5.14 6.66
N ALA A 14 -13.80 -5.89 6.22
CA ALA A 14 -14.19 -5.90 4.80
C ALA A 14 -14.75 -4.53 4.35
N ASP A 15 -15.54 -3.86 5.18
CA ASP A 15 -16.07 -2.54 4.88
C ASP A 15 -14.98 -1.47 4.87
N LEU A 16 -14.04 -1.54 5.81
CA LEU A 16 -12.88 -0.66 5.88
C LEU A 16 -12.01 -0.82 4.62
N ALA A 17 -11.62 -2.04 4.26
CA ALA A 17 -10.85 -2.31 3.05
C ALA A 17 -11.60 -1.84 1.79
N ARG A 18 -12.91 -2.12 1.67
CA ARG A 18 -13.75 -1.70 0.55
C ARG A 18 -13.84 -0.18 0.40
N THR A 19 -13.77 0.54 1.51
CA THR A 19 -13.91 2.00 1.52
C THR A 19 -12.57 2.70 1.29
N ARG A 20 -11.49 2.21 1.90
CA ARG A 20 -10.17 2.86 1.94
C ARG A 20 -9.21 2.34 0.88
N ASP A 21 -9.29 1.05 0.55
CA ASP A 21 -8.43 0.40 -0.46
C ASP A 21 -9.26 -0.54 -1.35
N PHE A 22 -10.08 0.07 -2.21
CA PHE A 22 -10.95 -0.70 -3.10
C PHE A 22 -10.18 -1.58 -4.08
N ARG A 23 -8.96 -1.23 -4.44
CA ARG A 23 -8.07 -2.02 -5.32
C ARG A 23 -7.75 -3.37 -4.67
N THR A 24 -7.27 -3.36 -3.44
CA THR A 24 -6.95 -4.57 -2.68
C THR A 24 -8.23 -5.37 -2.31
N TYR A 25 -9.32 -4.68 -1.96
CA TYR A 25 -10.61 -5.33 -1.73
C TYR A 25 -11.10 -6.07 -2.97
N ALA A 26 -11.05 -5.45 -4.15
CA ALA A 26 -11.46 -6.08 -5.41
C ALA A 26 -10.63 -7.33 -5.72
N ALA A 27 -9.32 -7.29 -5.49
CA ALA A 27 -8.43 -8.44 -5.62
C ALA A 27 -8.81 -9.59 -4.70
N SER A 28 -9.27 -9.29 -3.47
CA SER A 28 -9.69 -10.30 -2.50
C SER A 28 -10.86 -11.17 -2.97
N LEU A 29 -11.66 -10.69 -3.91
CA LEU A 29 -12.80 -11.45 -4.45
C LEU A 29 -12.37 -12.65 -5.32
N PHE A 30 -11.13 -12.65 -5.79
CA PHE A 30 -10.57 -13.66 -6.69
C PHE A 30 -9.58 -14.61 -6.01
N VAL A 31 -9.31 -14.43 -4.70
CA VAL A 31 -8.49 -15.36 -3.92
C VAL A 31 -9.36 -16.46 -3.30
N PRO A 32 -8.78 -17.63 -2.96
CA PRO A 32 -9.52 -18.72 -2.31
C PRO A 32 -10.28 -18.23 -1.05
N PRO A 33 -11.52 -18.68 -0.85
CA PRO A 33 -12.36 -18.22 0.26
C PRO A 33 -11.72 -18.36 1.64
N GLU A 34 -10.95 -19.42 1.85
CA GLU A 34 -10.24 -19.72 3.10
C GLU A 34 -9.13 -18.73 3.45
N THR A 35 -8.53 -18.06 2.44
CA THR A 35 -7.46 -17.07 2.61
C THR A 35 -7.99 -15.65 2.63
N ARG A 36 -9.20 -15.42 2.10
CA ARG A 36 -9.80 -14.09 1.92
C ARG A 36 -9.91 -13.29 3.22
N ARG A 37 -10.27 -13.96 4.33
CA ARG A 37 -10.43 -13.30 5.63
C ARG A 37 -9.09 -12.71 6.11
N ALA A 38 -7.99 -13.46 6.01
CA ALA A 38 -6.66 -12.99 6.37
C ALA A 38 -6.18 -11.88 5.43
N TRP A 39 -6.42 -12.01 4.12
CA TRP A 39 -6.15 -10.96 3.14
C TRP A 39 -6.82 -9.64 3.50
N ILE A 40 -8.11 -9.69 3.86
CA ILE A 40 -8.88 -8.51 4.24
C ILE A 40 -8.39 -7.92 5.57
N ALA A 41 -8.03 -8.75 6.55
CA ALA A 41 -7.46 -8.30 7.82
C ALA A 41 -6.15 -7.51 7.60
N ILE A 42 -5.26 -8.01 6.74
CA ILE A 42 -4.02 -7.32 6.35
C ILE A 42 -4.32 -5.99 5.65
N ALA A 43 -5.31 -5.96 4.74
CA ALA A 43 -5.71 -4.74 4.05
C ALA A 43 -6.32 -3.70 5.01
N ALA A 44 -7.14 -4.14 5.96
CA ALA A 44 -7.73 -3.28 6.98
C ALA A 44 -6.66 -2.69 7.92
N PHE A 45 -5.68 -3.49 8.34
CA PHE A 45 -4.54 -3.01 9.11
C PHE A 45 -3.76 -1.95 8.34
N ASN A 46 -3.42 -2.21 7.08
CA ASN A 46 -2.72 -1.22 6.26
C ASN A 46 -3.53 0.09 6.14
N ALA A 47 -4.85 0.00 5.97
CA ALA A 47 -5.71 1.18 5.93
C ALA A 47 -5.72 1.95 7.27
N GLU A 48 -5.68 1.27 8.42
CA GLU A 48 -5.58 1.92 9.73
C GLU A 48 -4.25 2.66 9.91
N VAL A 49 -3.13 2.03 9.54
CA VAL A 49 -1.79 2.57 9.76
C VAL A 49 -1.48 3.69 8.77
N SER A 50 -1.71 3.49 7.47
CA SER A 50 -1.42 4.49 6.43
C SER A 50 -2.29 5.76 6.51
N TYR A 51 -3.44 5.68 7.17
CA TYR A 51 -4.31 6.84 7.37
C TYR A 51 -4.13 7.53 8.73
N VAL A 52 -3.16 7.12 9.56
CA VAL A 52 -2.91 7.77 10.86
C VAL A 52 -2.69 9.26 10.67
N ARG A 53 -1.83 9.65 9.72
CA ARG A 53 -1.54 11.07 9.43
C ARG A 53 -2.79 11.86 9.00
N ASP A 54 -3.76 11.21 8.37
CA ASP A 54 -4.99 11.84 7.90
C ASP A 54 -5.94 12.24 9.04
N HIS A 55 -5.78 11.63 10.21
CA HIS A 55 -6.66 11.82 11.36
C HIS A 55 -6.04 12.64 12.49
N VAL A 56 -4.80 13.09 12.34
CA VAL A 56 -4.10 13.88 13.36
C VAL A 56 -3.63 15.21 12.80
N SER A 57 -3.67 16.25 13.62
CA SER A 57 -3.16 17.59 13.28
C SER A 57 -1.76 17.85 13.84
N GLN A 58 -1.29 17.00 14.76
CA GLN A 58 -0.02 17.09 15.45
C GLN A 58 0.69 15.73 15.39
N PRO A 59 2.04 15.68 15.38
CA PRO A 59 2.78 14.43 15.32
C PRO A 59 2.49 13.47 16.49
N LEU A 60 2.52 13.94 17.73
CA LEU A 60 2.44 13.12 18.92
C LEU A 60 1.22 12.18 18.99
N PRO A 61 -0.03 12.60 18.71
CA PRO A 61 -1.16 11.68 18.65
C PRO A 61 -1.01 10.59 17.59
N GLY A 62 -0.34 10.90 16.47
CA GLY A 62 -0.03 9.93 15.41
C GLY A 62 0.96 8.87 15.88
N GLU A 63 2.06 9.30 16.52
CA GLU A 63 3.04 8.39 17.12
C GLU A 63 2.43 7.47 18.16
N ILE A 64 1.61 8.00 19.08
CA ILE A 64 0.90 7.20 20.08
C ILE A 64 0.06 6.11 19.42
N ARG A 65 -0.63 6.43 18.32
CA ARG A 65 -1.44 5.45 17.59
C ARG A 65 -0.59 4.39 16.88
N LEU A 66 0.53 4.78 16.28
CA LEU A 66 1.49 3.86 15.68
C LEU A 66 2.17 2.98 16.74
N GLN A 67 2.54 3.57 17.89
CA GLN A 67 3.09 2.82 19.00
C GLN A 67 2.10 1.80 19.56
N TRP A 68 0.80 2.17 19.69
CA TRP A 68 -0.24 1.21 20.09
C TRP A 68 -0.30 -0.01 19.17
N TRP A 69 -0.22 0.18 17.84
CA TRP A 69 -0.16 -0.92 16.89
C TRP A 69 1.08 -1.80 17.09
N ARG A 70 2.24 -1.19 17.37
CA ARG A 70 3.46 -1.93 17.69
C ARG A 70 3.29 -2.78 18.95
N ASP A 71 2.77 -2.20 20.03
CA ASP A 71 2.56 -2.88 21.31
C ASP A 71 1.58 -4.06 21.17
N VAL A 72 0.51 -3.90 20.37
CA VAL A 72 -0.43 -4.97 20.04
C VAL A 72 0.26 -6.13 19.33
N LEU A 73 1.16 -5.85 18.40
CA LEU A 73 1.81 -6.87 17.56
C LEU A 73 2.94 -7.58 18.31
N THR A 74 3.71 -6.86 19.14
CA THR A 74 4.82 -7.42 19.92
C THR A 74 4.36 -8.02 21.26
N GLY A 75 3.19 -7.64 21.74
CA GLY A 75 2.67 -8.07 23.04
C GLY A 75 3.33 -7.36 24.24
N GLU A 76 4.01 -6.22 24.01
CA GLU A 76 4.80 -5.52 25.03
C GLU A 76 4.01 -4.51 25.88
N GLY A 77 2.83 -4.06 25.45
CA GLY A 77 2.00 -3.06 26.15
C GLY A 77 1.20 -3.65 27.33
N GLN A 78 1.18 -2.95 28.49
CA GLN A 78 0.27 -3.29 29.59
C GLN A 78 -1.19 -3.03 29.15
N GLY A 79 -2.00 -4.09 29.11
CA GLY A 79 -3.40 -4.00 28.63
C GLY A 79 -3.59 -4.23 27.13
N SER A 80 -2.52 -4.28 26.33
CA SER A 80 -2.56 -4.42 24.88
C SER A 80 -3.42 -5.59 24.38
N ARG A 81 -3.44 -6.70 25.13
CA ARG A 81 -4.21 -7.89 24.74
C ARG A 81 -5.73 -7.67 24.83
N GLY A 82 -6.23 -7.03 25.90
CA GLY A 82 -7.66 -6.73 26.06
C GLY A 82 -8.12 -5.64 25.08
N GLU A 83 -7.27 -4.65 24.84
CA GLU A 83 -7.52 -3.58 23.87
C GLU A 83 -7.49 -4.13 22.43
N ALA A 84 -6.57 -5.03 22.11
CA ALA A 84 -6.50 -5.71 20.83
C ALA A 84 -7.74 -6.57 20.56
N GLU A 85 -8.24 -7.27 21.58
CA GLU A 85 -9.48 -8.07 21.47
C GLU A 85 -10.73 -7.18 21.26
N ALA A 86 -10.71 -5.93 21.73
CA ALA A 86 -11.80 -4.97 21.54
C ALA A 86 -11.73 -4.24 20.19
N ASN A 87 -10.58 -4.24 19.51
CA ASN A 87 -10.41 -3.63 18.20
C ASN A 87 -10.60 -4.67 17.08
N PRO A 88 -11.62 -4.55 16.22
CA PRO A 88 -11.92 -5.53 15.18
C PRO A 88 -10.75 -5.83 14.24
N VAL A 89 -9.98 -4.80 13.86
CA VAL A 89 -8.85 -4.95 12.93
C VAL A 89 -7.69 -5.69 13.60
N ALA A 90 -7.38 -5.34 14.85
CA ALA A 90 -6.32 -5.99 15.61
C ALA A 90 -6.67 -7.47 15.88
N ALA A 91 -7.90 -7.76 16.29
CA ALA A 91 -8.37 -9.13 16.51
C ALA A 91 -8.24 -10.00 15.25
N GLU A 92 -8.71 -9.50 14.09
CA GLU A 92 -8.61 -10.21 12.81
C GLU A 92 -7.16 -10.37 12.33
N LEU A 93 -6.33 -9.35 12.52
CA LEU A 93 -4.91 -9.40 12.15
C LEU A 93 -4.14 -10.42 12.97
N LEU A 94 -4.31 -10.45 14.29
CA LEU A 94 -3.65 -11.43 15.17
C LEU A 94 -4.05 -12.86 14.84
N LEU A 95 -5.33 -13.08 14.47
CA LEU A 95 -5.79 -14.39 13.97
C LEU A 95 -5.10 -14.76 12.65
N ALA A 96 -4.93 -13.80 11.73
CA ALA A 96 -4.24 -14.03 10.47
C ALA A 96 -2.75 -14.33 10.69
N ILE A 97 -2.06 -13.58 11.55
CA ILE A 97 -0.66 -13.79 11.93
C ILE A 97 -0.47 -15.21 12.47
N THR A 98 -1.29 -15.61 13.44
CA THR A 98 -1.20 -16.94 14.05
C THR A 98 -1.49 -18.06 13.04
N ARG A 99 -2.52 -17.91 12.21
CA ARG A 99 -2.96 -18.95 11.26
C ARG A 99 -1.98 -19.19 10.13
N TYR A 100 -1.34 -18.13 9.62
CA TYR A 100 -0.48 -18.18 8.43
C TYR A 100 1.00 -17.95 8.76
N ASP A 101 1.35 -17.94 10.05
CA ASP A 101 2.72 -17.71 10.52
C ASP A 101 3.33 -16.46 9.87
N LEU A 102 2.60 -15.33 9.91
CA LEU A 102 3.06 -14.10 9.30
C LEU A 102 4.16 -13.44 10.15
N PRO A 103 5.22 -12.91 9.54
CA PRO A 103 6.34 -12.32 10.28
C PRO A 103 5.92 -10.97 10.91
N VAL A 104 5.88 -10.92 12.24
CA VAL A 104 5.53 -9.70 13.01
C VAL A 104 6.46 -8.55 12.66
N GLU A 105 7.74 -8.82 12.44
CA GLU A 105 8.77 -7.84 12.10
C GLU A 105 8.45 -7.07 10.80
N THR A 106 7.74 -7.69 9.87
CA THR A 106 7.30 -7.03 8.63
C THR A 106 6.25 -5.97 8.93
N PHE A 107 5.31 -6.26 9.82
CA PHE A 107 4.31 -5.28 10.26
C PHE A 107 4.93 -4.15 11.07
N VAL A 108 5.92 -4.47 11.93
CA VAL A 108 6.65 -3.46 12.72
C VAL A 108 7.40 -2.50 11.80
N ARG A 109 8.16 -3.01 10.80
CA ARG A 109 8.84 -2.14 9.82
C ARG A 109 7.85 -1.26 9.03
N LEU A 110 6.69 -1.80 8.67
CA LEU A 110 5.64 -1.02 8.00
C LEU A 110 5.13 0.12 8.90
N ILE A 111 4.91 -0.15 10.19
CA ILE A 111 4.53 0.89 11.16
C ILE A 111 5.62 1.95 11.26
N ASP A 112 6.89 1.53 11.36
CA ASP A 112 8.05 2.43 11.46
C ASP A 112 8.19 3.34 10.24
N ALA A 113 7.95 2.79 9.03
CA ALA A 113 7.95 3.58 7.82
C ALA A 113 6.87 4.68 7.83
N HIS A 114 5.71 4.41 8.46
CA HIS A 114 4.64 5.42 8.59
C HIS A 114 4.88 6.44 9.72
N VAL A 115 5.89 6.27 10.58
CA VAL A 115 6.32 7.35 11.49
C VAL A 115 6.82 8.56 10.70
N PHE A 116 7.52 8.33 9.58
CA PHE A 116 7.92 9.40 8.64
C PHE A 116 6.75 10.28 8.21
N ASP A 117 5.59 9.68 7.91
CA ASP A 117 4.41 10.40 7.44
C ASP A 117 3.87 11.39 8.48
N VAL A 118 4.08 11.11 9.75
CA VAL A 118 3.55 11.92 10.87
C VAL A 118 4.28 13.25 11.03
N TYR A 119 5.58 13.28 10.67
CA TYR A 119 6.43 14.47 10.83
C TYR A 119 6.44 15.41 9.64
N ASP A 120 5.85 15.02 8.51
CA ASP A 120 5.84 15.78 7.26
C ASP A 120 7.26 16.15 6.75
N ASP A 121 8.28 15.37 7.12
CA ASP A 121 9.64 15.57 6.65
C ASP A 121 9.69 15.36 5.12
N PRO A 122 10.45 16.19 4.38
CA PRO A 122 10.59 16.01 2.95
C PRO A 122 11.36 14.72 2.63
N MET A 123 10.94 14.00 1.60
CA MET A 123 11.63 12.80 1.12
C MET A 123 13.03 13.17 0.62
N PRO A 124 14.12 12.64 1.20
CA PRO A 124 15.47 13.09 0.88
C PRO A 124 15.89 12.86 -0.57
N ASP A 125 15.70 11.63 -1.03
CA ASP A 125 16.13 11.17 -2.35
C ASP A 125 15.29 9.97 -2.84
N MET A 126 15.58 9.52 -4.06
CA MET A 126 14.89 8.38 -4.67
C MET A 126 15.12 7.08 -3.88
N ALA A 127 16.32 6.85 -3.34
CA ALA A 127 16.62 5.64 -2.58
C ALA A 127 15.81 5.57 -1.29
N ALA A 128 15.62 6.70 -0.59
CA ALA A 128 14.76 6.78 0.59
C ALA A 128 13.28 6.51 0.25
N LEU A 129 12.80 7.03 -0.89
CA LEU A 129 11.43 6.76 -1.35
C LEU A 129 11.25 5.28 -1.71
N GLU A 130 12.20 4.66 -2.39
CA GLU A 130 12.16 3.22 -2.70
C GLU A 130 12.20 2.37 -1.44
N ALA A 131 13.02 2.72 -0.45
CA ALA A 131 13.05 2.05 0.85
C ALA A 131 11.71 2.18 1.58
N HIS A 132 11.08 3.36 1.57
CA HIS A 132 9.73 3.55 2.10
C HIS A 132 8.69 2.67 1.37
N CYS A 133 8.72 2.60 0.04
CA CYS A 133 7.85 1.73 -0.75
C CYS A 133 8.10 0.24 -0.44
N HIS A 134 9.36 -0.15 -0.21
CA HIS A 134 9.73 -1.52 0.19
C HIS A 134 9.11 -1.88 1.54
N ASP A 135 9.26 -1.03 2.56
CA ASP A 135 8.76 -1.32 3.91
C ASP A 135 7.24 -1.15 4.05
N THR A 136 6.58 -0.49 3.09
CA THR A 136 5.12 -0.31 3.05
C THR A 136 4.46 -1.20 2.00
N SER A 137 4.43 -0.78 0.75
CA SER A 137 3.68 -1.46 -0.33
C SER A 137 4.22 -2.85 -0.65
N ALA A 138 5.57 -3.05 -0.71
CA ALA A 138 6.14 -4.36 -0.99
C ALA A 138 5.89 -5.35 0.16
N ALA A 139 5.97 -4.88 1.42
CA ALA A 139 5.59 -5.69 2.58
C ALA A 139 4.17 -6.25 2.45
N MET A 140 3.23 -5.46 1.95
CA MET A 140 1.85 -5.88 1.73
C MET A 140 1.72 -6.98 0.69
N TYR A 141 2.48 -6.92 -0.41
CA TYR A 141 2.53 -8.00 -1.40
C TYR A 141 3.13 -9.28 -0.82
N ALA A 142 4.23 -9.18 -0.08
CA ALA A 142 4.90 -10.32 0.54
C ALA A 142 3.99 -11.03 1.56
N LEU A 143 3.28 -10.28 2.41
CA LEU A 143 2.32 -10.83 3.38
C LEU A 143 1.15 -11.54 2.69
N ARG A 144 0.59 -10.94 1.63
CA ARG A 144 -0.49 -11.56 0.83
C ARG A 144 -0.02 -12.83 0.15
N ALA A 145 1.19 -12.83 -0.41
CA ALA A 145 1.77 -14.02 -1.02
C ALA A 145 1.96 -15.15 0.00
N LYS A 146 2.43 -14.83 1.21
CA LYS A 146 2.58 -15.81 2.30
C LYS A 146 1.23 -16.41 2.72
N VAL A 147 0.17 -15.62 2.79
CA VAL A 147 -1.21 -16.10 3.05
C VAL A 147 -1.66 -17.10 1.98
N LEU A 148 -1.22 -16.93 0.74
CA LEU A 148 -1.51 -17.84 -0.38
C LEU A 148 -0.54 -19.02 -0.49
N GLY A 149 0.36 -19.19 0.49
CA GLY A 149 1.33 -20.28 0.54
C GLY A 149 2.54 -20.07 -0.39
N ALA A 150 2.81 -18.85 -0.83
CA ALA A 150 3.91 -18.52 -1.69
C ALA A 150 4.92 -17.62 -0.96
N SER A 151 6.10 -18.15 -0.62
CA SER A 151 7.13 -17.45 0.17
C SER A 151 8.56 -17.70 -0.31
N SER A 152 8.75 -17.99 -1.60
CA SER A 152 10.10 -18.16 -2.17
C SER A 152 10.82 -16.82 -2.33
N SER A 153 12.16 -16.87 -2.46
CA SER A 153 12.97 -15.68 -2.75
C SER A 153 12.57 -14.99 -4.05
N ASP A 154 12.10 -15.75 -5.04
CA ASP A 154 11.60 -15.20 -6.30
C ASP A 154 10.32 -14.38 -6.09
N VAL A 155 9.39 -14.89 -5.27
CA VAL A 155 8.16 -14.17 -4.90
C VAL A 155 8.48 -12.91 -4.11
N SER A 156 9.48 -12.94 -3.22
CA SER A 156 9.92 -11.73 -2.50
C SER A 156 10.44 -10.66 -3.46
N ARG A 157 11.26 -11.03 -4.44
CA ARG A 157 11.74 -10.07 -5.46
C ARG A 157 10.59 -9.49 -6.31
N VAL A 158 9.59 -10.31 -6.64
CA VAL A 158 8.38 -9.79 -7.31
C VAL A 158 7.67 -8.79 -6.41
N ALA A 159 7.57 -9.07 -5.10
CA ALA A 159 6.93 -8.17 -4.14
C ALA A 159 7.67 -6.83 -4.05
N ASP A 160 9.00 -6.84 -4.09
CA ASP A 160 9.82 -5.62 -4.07
C ASP A 160 9.50 -4.73 -5.28
N HIS A 161 9.61 -5.27 -6.49
CA HIS A 161 9.30 -4.51 -7.71
C HIS A 161 7.83 -4.07 -7.77
N ALA A 162 6.90 -4.94 -7.38
CA ALA A 162 5.47 -4.64 -7.34
C ALA A 162 5.15 -3.50 -6.36
N GLY A 163 5.76 -3.55 -5.17
CA GLY A 163 5.56 -2.55 -4.14
C GLY A 163 6.14 -1.20 -4.51
N ILE A 164 7.34 -1.16 -5.10
CA ILE A 164 7.93 0.10 -5.58
C ILE A 164 7.05 0.68 -6.69
N ALA A 165 6.60 -0.12 -7.67
CA ALA A 165 5.72 0.36 -8.74
C ALA A 165 4.41 0.94 -8.19
N GLU A 166 3.79 0.27 -7.22
CA GLU A 166 2.57 0.72 -6.55
C GLU A 166 2.82 1.98 -5.73
N GLY A 167 3.83 2.00 -4.88
CA GLY A 167 4.14 3.12 -4.00
C GLY A 167 4.46 4.41 -4.76
N LEU A 168 5.31 4.33 -5.79
CA LEU A 168 5.60 5.47 -6.67
C LEU A 168 4.33 5.98 -7.39
N THR A 169 3.45 5.08 -7.81
CA THR A 169 2.17 5.44 -8.44
C THR A 169 1.26 6.13 -7.44
N ASP A 170 1.18 5.63 -6.22
CA ASP A 170 0.33 6.20 -5.16
C ASP A 170 0.84 7.56 -4.69
N VAL A 171 2.15 7.80 -4.66
CA VAL A 171 2.75 9.14 -4.42
C VAL A 171 2.27 10.14 -5.48
N MET A 172 2.27 9.78 -6.76
CA MET A 172 1.76 10.66 -7.84
C MET A 172 0.26 10.90 -7.73
N LEU A 173 -0.53 9.89 -7.41
CA LEU A 173 -1.98 10.02 -7.20
C LEU A 173 -2.32 10.88 -5.99
N ALA A 174 -1.52 10.81 -4.95
CA ALA A 174 -1.75 11.53 -3.69
C ALA A 174 -1.15 12.96 -3.70
N LEU A 175 -0.45 13.37 -4.75
CA LEU A 175 0.23 14.66 -4.84
C LEU A 175 -0.66 15.86 -4.44
N PRO A 176 -1.93 15.99 -4.89
CA PRO A 176 -2.77 17.11 -4.48
C PRO A 176 -3.03 17.14 -2.97
N ARG A 177 -3.23 15.96 -2.37
CA ARG A 177 -3.46 15.80 -0.93
C ARG A 177 -2.20 16.11 -0.14
N HIS A 178 -1.05 15.62 -0.58
CA HIS A 178 0.23 15.88 0.05
C HIS A 178 0.59 17.37 -0.02
N ALA A 179 0.43 18.00 -1.18
CA ALA A 179 0.67 19.43 -1.35
C ALA A 179 -0.21 20.29 -0.43
N ALA A 180 -1.50 19.96 -0.30
CA ALA A 180 -2.43 20.67 0.59
C ALA A 180 -2.03 20.61 2.08
N ARG A 181 -1.26 19.60 2.47
CA ARG A 181 -0.73 19.41 3.84
C ARG A 181 0.71 19.88 4.01
N ARG A 182 1.32 20.41 2.96
CA ARG A 182 2.75 20.76 2.90
C ARG A 182 3.67 19.55 3.12
N GLN A 183 3.19 18.35 2.81
CA GLN A 183 3.94 17.10 2.84
C GLN A 183 4.57 16.85 1.47
N LEU A 184 5.83 16.40 1.43
CA LEU A 184 6.59 16.29 0.20
C LEU A 184 7.22 14.92 0.05
N TYR A 185 6.56 14.04 -0.72
CA TYR A 185 7.09 12.71 -1.08
C TYR A 185 7.89 12.70 -2.37
N LEU A 186 7.92 13.84 -3.12
CA LEU A 186 8.82 13.93 -4.27
C LEU A 186 10.27 13.95 -3.78
N PRO A 187 11.15 13.07 -4.31
CA PRO A 187 12.54 12.98 -3.89
C PRO A 187 13.29 14.31 -4.10
N GLY A 188 14.01 14.75 -3.06
CA GLY A 188 14.73 16.02 -3.07
C GLY A 188 15.83 16.11 -4.13
N ASP A 189 16.52 14.99 -4.41
CA ASP A 189 17.48 14.88 -5.51
C ASP A 189 16.81 15.07 -6.88
N LEU A 190 15.66 14.45 -7.11
CA LEU A 190 14.88 14.61 -8.33
C LEU A 190 14.33 16.02 -8.47
N MET A 191 13.82 16.61 -7.38
CA MET A 191 13.36 17.99 -7.38
C MET A 191 14.48 18.96 -7.75
N SER A 192 15.66 18.78 -7.15
CA SER A 192 16.83 19.59 -7.43
C SER A 192 17.29 19.46 -8.89
N LEU A 193 17.29 18.25 -9.43
CA LEU A 193 17.67 17.95 -10.80
C LEU A 193 16.74 18.66 -11.82
N GLN A 194 15.44 18.69 -11.54
CA GLN A 194 14.41 19.25 -12.42
C GLN A 194 14.10 20.74 -12.12
N GLY A 195 14.72 21.33 -11.09
CA GLY A 195 14.44 22.69 -10.67
C GLY A 195 13.04 22.90 -10.11
N VAL A 196 12.50 21.89 -9.42
CA VAL A 196 11.18 21.97 -8.76
C VAL A 196 11.32 22.74 -7.45
N ILE A 197 10.48 23.75 -7.26
CA ILE A 197 10.42 24.57 -6.05
C ILE A 197 9.29 24.04 -5.15
N ALA A 198 9.63 23.66 -3.91
CA ALA A 198 8.68 23.09 -2.96
C ALA A 198 7.45 23.97 -2.72
N GLU A 199 7.63 25.29 -2.61
CA GLU A 199 6.53 26.23 -2.39
C GLU A 199 5.54 26.26 -3.56
N GLU A 200 6.02 26.11 -4.81
CA GLU A 200 5.15 26.02 -5.98
C GLU A 200 4.32 24.73 -5.97
N VAL A 201 4.89 23.61 -5.47
CA VAL A 201 4.15 22.37 -5.27
C VAL A 201 3.05 22.56 -4.22
N PHE A 202 3.35 23.21 -3.09
CA PHE A 202 2.37 23.49 -2.04
C PHE A 202 1.26 24.43 -2.50
N LEU A 203 1.56 25.36 -3.40
CA LEU A 203 0.59 26.23 -4.06
C LEU A 203 -0.14 25.54 -5.23
N GLN A 204 0.13 24.25 -5.46
CA GLN A 204 -0.43 23.44 -6.53
C GLN A 204 -0.22 24.04 -7.93
N GLN A 205 0.95 24.59 -8.18
CA GLN A 205 1.34 25.13 -9.47
C GLN A 205 1.93 24.05 -10.37
N GLY A 206 1.20 23.63 -11.38
CA GLY A 206 1.58 22.58 -12.34
C GLY A 206 2.51 23.10 -13.44
N ASN A 207 3.74 23.49 -13.10
CA ASN A 207 4.74 23.98 -14.05
C ASN A 207 5.49 22.86 -14.80
N ALA A 208 6.35 23.23 -15.76
CA ALA A 208 7.11 22.28 -16.58
C ALA A 208 8.09 21.44 -15.75
N SER A 209 8.81 22.06 -14.81
CA SER A 209 9.76 21.36 -13.92
C SER A 209 9.09 20.23 -13.12
N LEU A 210 7.91 20.49 -12.55
CA LEU A 210 7.14 19.47 -11.84
C LEU A 210 6.66 18.36 -12.78
N LYS A 211 6.20 18.70 -14.00
CA LYS A 211 5.79 17.71 -15.01
C LYS A 211 6.95 16.80 -15.43
N ASP A 212 8.15 17.35 -15.56
CA ASP A 212 9.37 16.61 -15.88
C ASP A 212 9.77 15.66 -14.73
N ALA A 213 9.73 16.12 -13.48
CA ALA A 213 9.96 15.30 -12.30
C ALA A 213 8.94 14.13 -12.21
N LEU A 214 7.65 14.40 -12.37
CA LEU A 214 6.62 13.37 -12.37
C LEU A 214 6.76 12.40 -13.55
N THR A 215 7.24 12.87 -14.70
CA THR A 215 7.51 12.00 -15.85
C THR A 215 8.66 11.03 -15.56
N GLN A 216 9.70 11.47 -14.86
CA GLN A 216 10.80 10.60 -14.45
C GLN A 216 10.33 9.59 -13.40
N LEU A 217 9.57 10.01 -12.39
CA LEU A 217 9.00 9.14 -11.37
C LEU A 217 8.08 8.07 -11.99
N ARG A 218 7.26 8.47 -12.97
CA ARG A 218 6.38 7.55 -13.71
C ARG A 218 7.16 6.54 -14.54
N ARG A 219 8.28 6.92 -15.15
CA ARG A 219 9.15 6.00 -15.90
C ARG A 219 9.74 4.96 -14.97
N GLU A 220 10.17 5.35 -13.78
CA GLU A 220 10.68 4.41 -12.79
C GLU A 220 9.57 3.46 -12.34
N ALA A 221 8.38 3.97 -11.96
CA ALA A 221 7.25 3.13 -11.60
C ALA A 221 6.88 2.11 -12.70
N ARG A 222 6.97 2.51 -13.98
CA ARG A 222 6.70 1.63 -15.12
C ARG A 222 7.78 0.56 -15.28
N SER A 223 9.05 0.92 -15.12
CA SER A 223 10.19 -0.01 -15.16
C SER A 223 10.03 -1.08 -14.08
N GLN A 224 9.69 -0.68 -12.86
CA GLN A 224 9.45 -1.61 -11.74
C GLN A 224 8.26 -2.52 -12.00
N LEU A 225 7.17 -1.98 -12.55
CA LEU A 225 6.00 -2.78 -12.95
C LEU A 225 6.35 -3.83 -14.01
N GLU A 226 7.11 -3.45 -15.05
CA GLU A 226 7.54 -4.36 -16.11
C GLU A 226 8.42 -5.50 -15.57
N GLN A 227 9.34 -5.20 -14.64
CA GLN A 227 10.16 -6.19 -13.96
C GLN A 227 9.29 -7.16 -13.13
N ALA A 228 8.36 -6.65 -12.33
CA ALA A 228 7.43 -7.49 -11.58
C ALA A 228 6.63 -8.43 -12.49
N LEU A 229 6.08 -7.92 -13.60
CA LEU A 229 5.28 -8.70 -14.55
C LEU A 229 6.11 -9.77 -15.29
N ALA A 230 7.35 -9.43 -15.67
CA ALA A 230 8.26 -10.38 -16.32
C ALA A 230 8.59 -11.56 -15.39
N MET A 231 8.79 -11.28 -14.10
CA MET A 231 9.06 -12.33 -13.10
C MET A 231 7.79 -13.15 -12.81
N LEU A 232 6.62 -12.51 -12.72
CA LEU A 232 5.34 -13.18 -12.51
C LEU A 232 4.95 -14.13 -13.63
N ALA A 233 5.41 -13.90 -14.85
CA ALA A 233 5.16 -14.80 -15.98
C ALA A 233 5.67 -16.22 -15.74
N ASN A 234 6.67 -16.38 -14.88
CA ASN A 234 7.29 -17.66 -14.51
C ASN A 234 6.90 -18.14 -13.10
N ALA A 235 6.08 -17.36 -12.38
CA ALA A 235 5.65 -17.70 -11.01
C ALA A 235 4.47 -18.71 -11.02
N PRO A 236 4.33 -19.53 -9.95
CA PRO A 236 3.16 -20.37 -9.78
C PRO A 236 1.86 -19.54 -9.82
N SER A 237 0.81 -20.08 -10.43
CA SER A 237 -0.49 -19.37 -10.58
C SER A 237 -1.08 -18.93 -9.24
N THR A 238 -0.90 -19.70 -8.16
CA THR A 238 -1.33 -19.33 -6.81
C THR A 238 -0.61 -18.09 -6.28
N ALA A 239 0.71 -17.97 -6.55
CA ALA A 239 1.49 -16.78 -6.18
C ALA A 239 1.01 -15.54 -6.94
N SER A 240 0.65 -15.69 -8.23
CA SER A 240 0.19 -14.57 -9.07
C SER A 240 -1.05 -13.86 -8.52
N LEU A 241 -1.91 -14.57 -7.78
CA LEU A 241 -3.09 -13.96 -7.15
C LEU A 241 -2.73 -12.88 -6.11
N ALA A 242 -1.56 -12.98 -5.46
CA ALA A 242 -1.09 -11.97 -4.52
C ALA A 242 -0.88 -10.61 -5.19
N PHE A 243 -0.60 -10.61 -6.49
CA PHE A 243 -0.23 -9.45 -7.29
C PHE A 243 -1.37 -8.89 -8.15
N LEU A 244 -2.60 -9.37 -7.97
CA LEU A 244 -3.77 -8.85 -8.69
C LEU A 244 -3.95 -7.32 -8.63
N PRO A 245 -3.60 -6.61 -7.53
CA PRO A 245 -3.67 -5.15 -7.52
C PRO A 245 -2.84 -4.48 -8.62
N LEU A 246 -1.76 -5.10 -9.12
CA LEU A 246 -0.95 -4.58 -10.23
C LEU A 246 -1.74 -4.39 -11.54
N ALA A 247 -2.82 -5.15 -11.74
CA ALA A 247 -3.69 -5.00 -12.91
C ALA A 247 -4.29 -3.60 -13.06
N VAL A 248 -4.32 -2.84 -11.97
CA VAL A 248 -4.82 -1.47 -11.93
C VAL A 248 -3.69 -0.47 -12.15
N ILE A 249 -2.48 -0.76 -11.65
CA ILE A 249 -1.33 0.14 -11.67
C ILE A 249 -0.94 0.54 -13.10
N GLY A 250 -0.82 -0.42 -14.01
CA GLY A 250 -0.48 -0.15 -15.41
C GLY A 250 -1.45 0.82 -16.09
N LYS A 251 -2.76 0.68 -15.81
CA LYS A 251 -3.80 1.59 -16.34
C LYS A 251 -3.72 2.99 -15.74
N VAL A 252 -3.41 3.07 -14.44
CA VAL A 252 -3.21 4.35 -13.75
C VAL A 252 -2.00 5.07 -14.34
N LEU A 253 -0.86 4.39 -14.48
CA LEU A 253 0.36 4.95 -15.07
C LEU A 253 0.13 5.49 -16.50
N THR A 254 -0.65 4.77 -17.32
CA THR A 254 -1.01 5.23 -18.66
C THR A 254 -1.88 6.50 -18.61
N ARG A 255 -2.83 6.59 -17.68
CA ARG A 255 -3.66 7.79 -17.55
C ARG A 255 -2.91 8.97 -16.98
N LEU A 256 -1.94 8.75 -16.10
CA LEU A 256 -1.05 9.80 -15.57
C LEU A 256 -0.22 10.49 -16.67
N GLU A 257 -0.01 9.87 -17.84
CA GLU A 257 0.71 10.46 -18.97
C GLU A 257 0.02 11.72 -19.52
N SER A 258 -1.28 11.76 -19.48
CA SER A 258 -2.10 12.87 -20.01
C SER A 258 -2.76 13.69 -18.91
N SER A 259 -2.47 13.43 -17.64
CA SER A 259 -3.11 14.13 -16.52
C SER A 259 -2.29 15.32 -16.07
N GLU A 260 -2.97 16.36 -15.58
CA GLU A 260 -2.31 17.46 -14.91
C GLU A 260 -1.83 17.01 -13.51
N PRO A 261 -0.71 17.56 -12.98
CA PRO A 261 -0.10 17.14 -11.72
C PRO A 261 -1.07 17.10 -10.53
N PHE A 262 -1.94 18.09 -10.43
CA PHE A 262 -2.89 18.23 -9.31
C PHE A 262 -4.32 17.79 -9.66
N ALA A 263 -4.52 17.16 -10.81
CA ALA A 263 -5.78 16.54 -11.23
C ALA A 263 -5.55 15.06 -11.64
N PRO A 264 -5.13 14.20 -10.70
CA PRO A 264 -4.80 12.82 -11.01
C PRO A 264 -6.02 12.04 -11.50
N PRO A 265 -5.82 11.02 -12.34
CA PRO A 265 -6.90 10.25 -12.91
C PRO A 265 -7.59 9.40 -11.83
N THR A 266 -8.90 9.30 -11.93
CA THR A 266 -9.69 8.37 -11.12
C THR A 266 -10.10 7.15 -11.93
N LEU A 267 -10.08 5.98 -11.31
CA LEU A 267 -10.66 4.75 -11.86
C LEU A 267 -12.00 4.47 -11.19
N SER A 268 -13.03 4.21 -12.01
CA SER A 268 -14.30 3.76 -11.45
C SER A 268 -14.16 2.39 -10.79
N ARG A 269 -14.98 2.10 -9.77
CA ARG A 269 -14.98 0.78 -9.11
C ARG A 269 -15.24 -0.35 -10.10
N LEU A 270 -16.11 -0.15 -11.09
CA LEU A 270 -16.34 -1.13 -12.15
C LEU A 270 -15.09 -1.34 -13.02
N GLY A 271 -14.36 -0.27 -13.32
CA GLY A 271 -13.10 -0.35 -14.07
C GLY A 271 -12.03 -1.14 -13.32
N ILE A 272 -11.95 -0.96 -12.00
CA ILE A 272 -11.04 -1.72 -11.12
C ILE A 272 -11.45 -3.20 -11.11
N LEU A 273 -12.72 -3.51 -10.85
CA LEU A 273 -13.23 -4.90 -10.83
C LEU A 273 -12.98 -5.61 -12.17
N TRP A 274 -13.23 -4.93 -13.29
CA TRP A 274 -13.00 -5.51 -14.61
C TRP A 274 -11.52 -5.79 -14.89
N ALA A 275 -10.63 -4.83 -14.50
CA ALA A 275 -9.19 -5.03 -14.64
C ALA A 275 -8.71 -6.22 -13.83
N THR A 276 -9.14 -6.30 -12.57
CA THR A 276 -8.77 -7.38 -11.65
C THR A 276 -9.30 -8.73 -12.10
N TRP A 277 -10.57 -8.78 -12.55
CA TRP A 277 -11.18 -10.00 -13.11
C TRP A 277 -10.41 -10.50 -14.34
N ARG A 278 -10.08 -9.59 -15.25
CA ARG A 278 -9.34 -9.94 -16.46
C ARG A 278 -7.96 -10.51 -16.13
N ALA A 279 -7.25 -9.90 -15.16
CA ALA A 279 -5.96 -10.38 -14.71
C ALA A 279 -6.05 -11.75 -14.00
N ALA A 280 -7.07 -11.94 -13.15
CA ALA A 280 -7.31 -13.21 -12.46
C ALA A 280 -7.65 -14.36 -13.42
N SER A 281 -8.24 -14.04 -14.59
CA SER A 281 -8.61 -15.02 -15.62
C SER A 281 -7.50 -15.28 -16.64
N ALA A 282 -6.39 -14.54 -16.61
CA ALA A 282 -5.30 -14.66 -17.57
C ALA A 282 -4.21 -15.63 -17.07
N THR A 283 -3.77 -16.52 -17.94
CA THR A 283 -2.62 -17.39 -17.70
C THR A 283 -1.69 -17.31 -18.92
N PRO A 284 -0.45 -16.81 -18.82
CA PRO A 284 0.19 -16.18 -17.67
C PRO A 284 -0.48 -14.86 -17.25
N PHE A 285 -0.20 -14.43 -16.02
CA PHE A 285 -0.72 -13.17 -15.46
C PHE A 285 -0.45 -11.98 -16.40
N ARG A 286 -1.48 -11.17 -16.66
CA ARG A 286 -1.38 -9.95 -17.47
C ARG A 286 -2.09 -8.79 -16.77
N ALA A 287 -1.35 -7.75 -16.43
CA ALA A 287 -1.87 -6.52 -15.86
C ALA A 287 -2.36 -5.53 -16.92
#